data_6ed7c791fb39c8d913e2f3ab7f87a209
#
_entry.id   6ed7c791fb39c8d913e2f3ab7f87a209
#
_cell.length_a   1.000
_cell.length_b   1.000
_cell.length_c   1.000
_cell.angle_alpha   90.00
_cell.angle_beta   90.00
_cell.angle_gamma   90.00
#
_symmetry.space_group_name_H-M   'P 1'
#
loop_
_entity.id
_entity.type
_entity.pdbx_description
1 polymer ?
#
loop_
_entity_poly.entity_id
_entity_poly.type
_entity_poly.pdbx_seq_one_letter_code
_entity_poly.pdbx_strand_id
1 'polypeptide(L)'
;CARSPLSDNQFREQLFARLPPGTKGLEKWPDFAASLHYQPVTYDRQSFLKLAAYLGELDHAQGTGGNRIFDLAVPPGLYPVIAELLGESGLSRETGLAEGWARIIVEKPFGRDLPTAIALNAVLHEHFREEQIFRIDHYLAKETVQNTLIFRFANSIFEPLWNRHHIEYVGIIAAEELGLGSRAGYYEDAGVLRDMFQNHLMQLLTLTAMEGPARFDADAVRAEKVKVLRCVRPLARDEVARWTLRGQYRSYRDEPGVDRGSQTATFGAVTWHVDNWR
;
A
#
# COMPACT_ATOMS: atom_id res chain seq x y z
N CYS A 1 4.07 -5.99 17.34
CA CYS A 1 4.75 -7.31 17.37
C CYS A 1 6.03 -7.25 16.52
N ALA A 2 7.11 -7.92 16.93
CA ALA A 2 8.33 -8.10 16.16
C ALA A 2 9.17 -9.24 16.75
N ARG A 3 10.29 -9.61 16.07
CA ARG A 3 11.13 -10.75 16.49
C ARG A 3 12.01 -10.47 17.71
N SER A 4 12.34 -9.21 17.97
CA SER A 4 13.22 -8.85 19.11
C SER A 4 12.55 -9.18 20.44
N PRO A 5 13.25 -9.77 21.41
CA PRO A 5 12.69 -10.10 22.71
C PRO A 5 12.67 -8.84 23.61
N LEU A 6 11.69 -7.98 23.44
CA LEU A 6 11.51 -6.78 24.26
C LEU A 6 10.33 -6.97 25.22
N SER A 7 10.40 -6.33 26.39
CA SER A 7 9.24 -6.08 27.25
C SER A 7 8.48 -4.83 26.80
N ASP A 8 7.24 -4.65 27.27
CA ASP A 8 6.45 -3.44 27.03
C ASP A 8 7.22 -2.16 27.40
N ASN A 9 7.88 -2.16 28.56
CA ASN A 9 8.64 -0.99 29.00
C ASN A 9 9.83 -0.68 28.11
N GLN A 10 10.62 -1.69 27.75
CA GLN A 10 11.74 -1.51 26.81
C GLN A 10 11.28 -0.99 25.44
N PHE A 11 10.14 -1.50 24.97
CA PHE A 11 9.55 -1.01 23.71
C PHE A 11 9.11 0.44 23.82
N ARG A 12 8.41 0.82 24.90
CA ARG A 12 7.97 2.20 25.17
C ARG A 12 9.14 3.17 25.28
N GLU A 13 10.20 2.78 26.00
CA GLU A 13 11.43 3.58 26.13
C GLU A 13 12.11 3.80 24.77
N GLN A 14 12.24 2.74 23.97
CA GLN A 14 12.81 2.86 22.62
C GLN A 14 12.00 3.74 21.70
N LEU A 15 10.67 3.70 21.78
CA LEU A 15 9.81 4.60 21.00
C LEU A 15 9.98 6.05 21.46
N PHE A 16 9.97 6.29 22.75
CA PHE A 16 10.17 7.63 23.30
C PHE A 16 11.50 8.25 22.87
N ALA A 17 12.58 7.47 22.95
CA ALA A 17 13.91 7.91 22.55
C ALA A 17 14.05 8.25 21.05
N ARG A 18 13.14 7.75 20.22
CA ARG A 18 13.12 8.02 18.76
C ARG A 18 12.21 9.15 18.34
N LEU A 19 11.51 9.76 19.27
CA LEU A 19 10.65 10.91 18.96
C LEU A 19 11.51 12.07 18.45
N PRO A 20 11.09 12.75 17.36
CA PRO A 20 11.82 13.89 16.83
C PRO A 20 11.95 15.01 17.88
N PRO A 21 13.06 15.76 17.88
CA PRO A 21 13.17 16.95 18.72
C PRO A 21 12.02 17.94 18.45
N GLY A 22 11.40 18.46 19.50
CA GLY A 22 10.28 19.39 19.39
C GLY A 22 8.91 18.73 19.14
N THR A 23 8.79 17.39 19.30
CA THR A 23 7.50 16.72 19.30
C THR A 23 6.55 17.38 20.30
N LYS A 24 5.37 17.78 19.83
CA LYS A 24 4.31 18.38 20.66
C LYS A 24 3.50 17.30 21.36
N GLY A 25 2.88 17.64 22.50
CA GLY A 25 1.97 16.74 23.21
C GLY A 25 2.69 15.68 24.05
N LEU A 26 3.97 15.86 24.38
CA LEU A 26 4.74 14.92 25.21
C LEU A 26 4.14 14.76 26.63
N GLU A 27 3.36 15.68 27.09
CA GLU A 27 2.60 15.58 28.35
C GLU A 27 1.56 14.44 28.32
N LYS A 28 1.10 14.03 27.14
CA LYS A 28 0.17 12.91 26.93
C LYS A 28 0.89 11.58 26.72
N TRP A 29 2.20 11.58 26.67
CA TRP A 29 2.97 10.36 26.45
C TRP A 29 2.69 9.25 27.46
N PRO A 30 2.59 9.51 28.80
CA PRO A 30 2.33 8.46 29.76
C PRO A 30 1.02 7.69 29.46
N ASP A 31 -0.06 8.40 29.16
CA ASP A 31 -1.36 7.80 28.85
C ASP A 31 -1.33 7.04 27.52
N PHE A 32 -0.70 7.61 26.51
CA PHE A 32 -0.51 6.94 25.22
C PHE A 32 0.37 5.70 25.37
N ALA A 33 1.49 5.80 26.06
CA ALA A 33 2.41 4.68 26.27
C ALA A 33 1.74 3.53 27.03
N ALA A 34 0.83 3.81 27.97
CA ALA A 34 0.09 2.77 28.70
C ALA A 34 -0.75 1.86 27.78
N SER A 35 -1.23 2.40 26.63
CA SER A 35 -1.96 1.62 25.62
C SER A 35 -1.06 0.83 24.66
N LEU A 36 0.26 1.01 24.72
CA LEU A 36 1.21 0.30 23.87
C LEU A 36 1.64 -1.01 24.51
N HIS A 37 1.44 -2.09 23.80
CA HIS A 37 1.82 -3.44 24.21
C HIS A 37 2.78 -4.05 23.21
N TYR A 38 3.70 -4.86 23.65
CA TYR A 38 4.69 -5.51 22.82
C TYR A 38 4.68 -7.02 23.02
N GLN A 39 4.47 -7.76 21.94
CA GLN A 39 4.56 -9.22 21.93
C GLN A 39 5.68 -9.65 20.99
N PRO A 40 6.74 -10.32 21.49
CA PRO A 40 7.69 -10.99 20.61
C PRO A 40 7.01 -12.10 19.82
N VAL A 41 7.23 -12.12 18.51
CA VAL A 41 6.60 -13.09 17.61
C VAL A 41 7.64 -13.62 16.63
N THR A 42 7.80 -14.93 16.58
CA THR A 42 8.49 -15.67 15.52
C THR A 42 7.48 -16.15 14.49
N TYR A 43 7.96 -16.42 13.25
CA TYR A 43 7.07 -16.82 12.16
C TYR A 43 6.82 -18.34 12.21
N ASP A 44 6.17 -18.79 13.30
CA ASP A 44 5.75 -20.16 13.53
C ASP A 44 4.37 -20.21 14.19
N ARG A 45 3.70 -21.32 14.04
CA ARG A 45 2.33 -21.53 14.55
C ARG A 45 2.21 -21.35 16.06
N GLN A 46 3.18 -21.84 16.83
CA GLN A 46 3.12 -21.77 18.29
C GLN A 46 3.18 -20.31 18.78
N SER A 47 4.01 -19.49 18.15
CA SER A 47 4.13 -18.07 18.46
C SER A 47 2.84 -17.31 18.14
N PHE A 48 2.16 -17.64 17.04
CA PHE A 48 0.89 -17.02 16.67
C PHE A 48 -0.28 -17.48 17.55
N LEU A 49 -0.27 -18.73 18.04
CA LEU A 49 -1.23 -19.17 19.06
C LEU A 49 -1.05 -18.42 20.39
N LYS A 50 0.21 -18.16 20.81
CA LYS A 50 0.48 -17.32 21.96
C LYS A 50 0.02 -15.87 21.74
N LEU A 51 0.24 -15.33 20.53
CA LEU A 51 -0.26 -14.01 20.16
C LEU A 51 -1.79 -13.96 20.25
N ALA A 52 -2.48 -14.99 19.77
CA ALA A 52 -3.94 -15.06 19.82
C ALA A 52 -4.46 -15.06 21.28
N ALA A 53 -3.84 -15.85 22.16
CA ALA A 53 -4.16 -15.87 23.58
C ALA A 53 -3.94 -14.50 24.24
N TYR A 54 -2.77 -13.89 24.00
CA TYR A 54 -2.42 -12.57 24.53
C TYR A 54 -3.39 -11.47 24.04
N LEU A 55 -3.77 -11.48 22.75
CA LEU A 55 -4.76 -10.53 22.23
C LEU A 55 -6.14 -10.74 22.87
N GLY A 56 -6.52 -11.98 23.17
CA GLY A 56 -7.75 -12.28 23.93
C GLY A 56 -7.72 -11.70 25.35
N GLU A 57 -6.60 -11.77 26.05
CA GLU A 57 -6.43 -11.13 27.35
C GLU A 57 -6.54 -9.60 27.26
N LEU A 58 -5.94 -8.99 26.24
CA LEU A 58 -6.04 -7.55 25.98
C LEU A 58 -7.46 -7.13 25.62
N ASP A 59 -8.21 -7.92 24.84
CA ASP A 59 -9.60 -7.64 24.52
C ASP A 59 -10.46 -7.54 25.79
N HIS A 60 -10.26 -8.44 26.74
CA HIS A 60 -10.94 -8.39 28.02
C HIS A 60 -10.50 -7.18 28.87
N ALA A 61 -9.20 -6.91 28.92
CA ALA A 61 -8.65 -5.83 29.75
C ALA A 61 -8.99 -4.43 29.22
N GLN A 62 -9.03 -4.26 27.89
CA GLN A 62 -9.20 -2.96 27.21
C GLN A 62 -10.61 -2.77 26.63
N GLY A 63 -11.44 -3.80 26.63
CA GLY A 63 -12.81 -3.73 26.10
C GLY A 63 -12.86 -3.56 24.57
N THR A 64 -11.88 -4.08 23.82
CA THR A 64 -11.79 -3.91 22.36
C THR A 64 -12.78 -4.80 21.59
N GLY A 65 -13.39 -5.77 22.24
CA GLY A 65 -14.42 -6.63 21.68
C GLY A 65 -13.94 -7.50 20.52
N GLY A 66 -12.63 -7.81 20.45
CA GLY A 66 -12.05 -8.61 19.38
C GLY A 66 -11.84 -7.87 18.05
N ASN A 67 -12.07 -6.56 18.01
CA ASN A 67 -11.82 -5.74 16.82
C ASN A 67 -10.33 -5.57 16.57
N ARG A 68 -9.83 -6.01 15.41
CA ARG A 68 -8.39 -6.07 15.14
C ARG A 68 -8.03 -5.59 13.74
N ILE A 69 -6.95 -4.83 13.66
CA ILE A 69 -6.27 -4.49 12.41
C ILE A 69 -4.86 -5.07 12.46
N PHE A 70 -4.54 -5.93 11.50
CA PHE A 70 -3.20 -6.48 11.30
C PHE A 70 -2.48 -5.68 10.22
N ASP A 71 -1.62 -4.76 10.63
CA ASP A 71 -0.80 -3.98 9.70
C ASP A 71 0.55 -4.69 9.46
N LEU A 72 0.79 -5.13 8.23
CA LEU A 72 1.98 -5.89 7.85
C LEU A 72 3.14 -4.97 7.43
N ALA A 73 3.66 -4.16 8.35
CA ALA A 73 4.87 -3.35 8.13
C ALA A 73 6.14 -4.21 8.20
N VAL A 74 6.23 -5.24 7.33
CA VAL A 74 7.30 -6.24 7.28
C VAL A 74 7.80 -6.42 5.83
N PRO A 75 8.98 -7.06 5.61
CA PRO A 75 9.41 -7.40 4.26
C PRO A 75 8.35 -8.20 3.49
N PRO A 76 8.10 -7.88 2.21
CA PRO A 76 6.99 -8.45 1.42
C PRO A 76 6.99 -9.98 1.33
N GLY A 77 8.17 -10.60 1.36
CA GLY A 77 8.30 -12.07 1.36
C GLY A 77 7.68 -12.76 2.58
N LEU A 78 7.32 -12.01 3.63
CA LEU A 78 6.68 -12.53 4.82
C LEU A 78 5.15 -12.44 4.79
N TYR A 79 4.55 -11.73 3.83
CA TYR A 79 3.10 -11.57 3.76
C TYR A 79 2.36 -12.91 3.68
N PRO A 80 2.73 -13.85 2.80
CA PRO A 80 2.06 -15.15 2.74
C PRO A 80 2.12 -15.91 4.07
N VAL A 81 3.31 -16.04 4.63
CA VAL A 81 3.53 -16.78 5.88
C VAL A 81 2.74 -16.18 7.04
N ILE A 82 2.70 -14.85 7.15
CA ILE A 82 1.94 -14.19 8.23
C ILE A 82 0.44 -14.36 8.01
N ALA A 83 -0.05 -14.26 6.77
CA ALA A 83 -1.46 -14.49 6.46
C ALA A 83 -1.92 -15.90 6.82
N GLU A 84 -1.13 -16.93 6.47
CA GLU A 84 -1.36 -18.32 6.85
C GLU A 84 -1.42 -18.47 8.38
N LEU A 85 -0.41 -17.94 9.09
CA LEU A 85 -0.33 -18.05 10.55
C LEU A 85 -1.48 -17.33 11.27
N LEU A 86 -1.92 -16.17 10.76
CA LEU A 86 -3.12 -15.48 11.26
C LEU A 86 -4.37 -16.33 11.04
N GLY A 87 -4.48 -16.99 9.89
CA GLY A 87 -5.57 -17.91 9.58
C GLY A 87 -5.58 -19.14 10.48
N GLU A 88 -4.44 -19.83 10.61
CA GLU A 88 -4.28 -21.03 11.43
C GLU A 88 -4.50 -20.77 12.93
N SER A 89 -4.11 -19.60 13.42
CA SER A 89 -4.34 -19.20 14.82
C SER A 89 -5.76 -18.70 15.10
N GLY A 90 -6.63 -18.64 14.08
CA GLY A 90 -8.00 -18.15 14.20
C GLY A 90 -8.14 -16.64 14.28
N LEU A 91 -7.06 -15.89 14.15
CA LEU A 91 -7.05 -14.43 14.27
C LEU A 91 -7.70 -13.70 13.07
N SER A 92 -7.85 -14.39 11.93
CA SER A 92 -8.55 -13.87 10.75
C SER A 92 -10.07 -14.05 10.80
N ARG A 93 -10.58 -14.87 11.73
CA ARG A 93 -11.99 -15.26 11.75
C ARG A 93 -12.86 -14.17 12.33
N GLU A 94 -14.04 -14.01 11.73
CA GLU A 94 -15.14 -13.21 12.21
C GLU A 94 -16.35 -14.14 12.39
N THR A 95 -16.61 -14.56 13.62
CA THR A 95 -17.59 -15.62 13.91
C THR A 95 -18.99 -15.09 14.22
N GLY A 96 -19.21 -13.77 14.12
CA GLY A 96 -20.51 -13.12 14.26
C GLY A 96 -20.44 -11.72 14.83
N LEU A 97 -21.58 -11.05 14.94
CA LEU A 97 -21.68 -9.66 15.42
C LEU A 97 -21.18 -9.44 16.87
N ALA A 98 -21.01 -10.53 17.64
CA ALA A 98 -20.59 -10.46 19.05
C ALA A 98 -19.07 -10.69 19.26
N GLU A 99 -18.32 -11.09 18.24
CA GLU A 99 -16.94 -11.56 18.40
C GLU A 99 -15.89 -10.67 17.71
N GLY A 100 -16.29 -9.46 17.33
CA GLY A 100 -15.41 -8.48 16.71
C GLY A 100 -15.14 -8.74 15.22
N TRP A 101 -14.37 -7.86 14.62
CA TRP A 101 -13.96 -7.92 13.22
C TRP A 101 -12.44 -7.94 13.08
N ALA A 102 -11.93 -8.55 12.03
CA ALA A 102 -10.52 -8.60 11.68
C ALA A 102 -10.28 -7.96 10.32
N ARG A 103 -9.25 -7.15 10.20
CA ARG A 103 -8.80 -6.54 8.95
C ARG A 103 -7.30 -6.73 8.80
N ILE A 104 -6.86 -6.97 7.57
CA ILE A 104 -5.43 -7.08 7.24
C ILE A 104 -5.04 -5.97 6.27
N ILE A 105 -3.98 -5.25 6.63
CA ILE A 105 -3.39 -4.20 5.80
C ILE A 105 -2.11 -4.76 5.18
N VAL A 106 -2.03 -4.72 3.86
CA VAL A 106 -0.86 -5.16 3.09
C VAL A 106 -0.27 -3.96 2.37
N GLU A 107 1.00 -3.70 2.65
CA GLU A 107 1.79 -2.64 2.05
C GLU A 107 2.31 -3.02 0.65
N LYS A 108 2.79 -2.03 -0.10
CA LYS A 108 3.52 -2.28 -1.34
C LYS A 108 4.94 -2.84 -1.06
N PRO A 109 5.48 -3.67 -1.96
CA PRO A 109 4.92 -4.15 -3.21
C PRO A 109 3.95 -5.33 -3.00
N PHE A 110 2.84 -5.34 -3.75
CA PHE A 110 1.91 -6.46 -3.78
C PHE A 110 2.33 -7.44 -4.89
N GLY A 111 3.28 -8.30 -4.58
CA GLY A 111 3.99 -9.11 -5.56
C GLY A 111 5.04 -8.30 -6.35
N ARG A 112 5.89 -9.02 -7.10
CA ARG A 112 6.92 -8.44 -7.97
C ARG A 112 6.43 -8.31 -9.43
N ASP A 113 5.58 -9.23 -9.83
CA ASP A 113 4.98 -9.38 -11.15
C ASP A 113 3.57 -9.98 -11.03
N LEU A 114 2.89 -10.16 -12.14
CA LEU A 114 1.54 -10.68 -12.16
C LEU A 114 1.42 -12.08 -11.52
N PRO A 115 2.28 -13.06 -11.81
CA PRO A 115 2.22 -14.37 -11.16
C PRO A 115 2.35 -14.31 -9.64
N THR A 116 3.31 -13.55 -9.13
CA THR A 116 3.52 -13.42 -7.69
C THR A 116 2.43 -12.61 -6.99
N ALA A 117 1.82 -11.63 -7.67
CA ALA A 117 0.66 -10.92 -7.17
C ALA A 117 -0.57 -11.82 -7.07
N ILE A 118 -0.81 -12.67 -8.08
CA ILE A 118 -1.88 -13.68 -8.07
C ILE A 118 -1.67 -14.67 -6.94
N ALA A 119 -0.45 -15.18 -6.76
CA ALA A 119 -0.12 -16.13 -5.70
C ALA A 119 -0.36 -15.51 -4.30
N LEU A 120 0.12 -14.29 -4.06
CA LEU A 120 -0.12 -13.60 -2.79
C LEU A 120 -1.62 -13.37 -2.55
N ASN A 121 -2.35 -12.97 -3.60
CA ASN A 121 -3.79 -12.77 -3.51
C ASN A 121 -4.52 -14.08 -3.16
N ALA A 122 -4.12 -15.20 -3.74
CA ALA A 122 -4.69 -16.52 -3.43
C ALA A 122 -4.50 -16.88 -1.95
N VAL A 123 -3.28 -16.75 -1.43
CA VAL A 123 -2.98 -17.02 0.00
C VAL A 123 -3.80 -16.14 0.92
N LEU A 124 -3.93 -14.84 0.61
CA LEU A 124 -4.78 -13.95 1.42
C LEU A 124 -6.23 -14.42 1.44
N HIS A 125 -6.79 -14.85 0.29
CA HIS A 125 -8.19 -15.31 0.20
C HIS A 125 -8.43 -16.71 0.81
N GLU A 126 -7.41 -17.49 1.06
CA GLU A 126 -7.55 -18.74 1.83
C GLU A 126 -7.91 -18.47 3.30
N HIS A 127 -7.52 -17.30 3.82
CA HIS A 127 -7.65 -16.98 5.25
C HIS A 127 -8.51 -15.74 5.55
N PHE A 128 -8.71 -14.86 4.58
CA PHE A 128 -9.46 -13.61 4.73
C PHE A 128 -10.45 -13.44 3.57
N ARG A 129 -11.62 -12.87 3.83
CA ARG A 129 -12.53 -12.41 2.77
C ARG A 129 -12.03 -11.10 2.18
N GLU A 130 -12.46 -10.75 0.95
CA GLU A 130 -12.02 -9.52 0.27
C GLU A 130 -12.30 -8.25 1.11
N GLU A 131 -13.42 -8.22 1.82
CA GLU A 131 -13.81 -7.08 2.68
C GLU A 131 -12.88 -6.89 3.89
N GLN A 132 -12.10 -7.90 4.22
CA GLN A 132 -11.10 -7.86 5.29
C GLN A 132 -9.73 -7.41 4.80
N ILE A 133 -9.47 -7.38 3.48
CA ILE A 133 -8.14 -7.15 2.90
C ILE A 133 -8.03 -5.71 2.40
N PHE A 134 -7.08 -4.96 2.97
CA PHE A 134 -6.79 -3.58 2.60
C PHE A 134 -5.39 -3.49 1.99
N ARG A 135 -5.34 -3.28 0.68
CA ARG A 135 -4.10 -3.06 -0.08
C ARG A 135 -3.80 -1.57 -0.12
N ILE A 136 -2.70 -1.15 0.51
CA ILE A 136 -2.38 0.27 0.68
C ILE A 136 -1.64 0.81 -0.53
N ASP A 137 -2.16 1.91 -1.09
CA ASP A 137 -1.43 2.84 -1.94
C ASP A 137 -1.51 4.24 -1.31
N HIS A 138 -0.42 4.70 -0.70
CA HIS A 138 -0.37 5.95 0.05
C HIS A 138 -0.65 7.20 -0.80
N TYR A 139 -0.50 7.13 -2.13
CA TYR A 139 -0.90 8.24 -3.02
C TYR A 139 -2.40 8.48 -2.97
N LEU A 140 -3.21 7.43 -2.80
CA LEU A 140 -4.66 7.58 -2.65
C LEU A 140 -5.07 8.24 -1.33
N ALA A 141 -4.19 8.27 -0.33
CA ALA A 141 -4.41 8.98 0.92
C ALA A 141 -4.02 10.47 0.85
N LYS A 142 -3.31 10.89 -0.21
CA LYS A 142 -2.97 12.32 -0.39
C LYS A 142 -4.23 13.11 -0.71
N GLU A 143 -4.46 14.20 0.02
CA GLU A 143 -5.63 15.08 -0.15
C GLU A 143 -5.75 15.59 -1.60
N THR A 144 -4.63 15.97 -2.22
CA THR A 144 -4.59 16.42 -3.62
C THR A 144 -5.08 15.36 -4.60
N VAL A 145 -4.85 14.08 -4.32
CA VAL A 145 -5.32 12.96 -5.15
C VAL A 145 -6.80 12.71 -4.91
N GLN A 146 -7.26 12.72 -3.67
CA GLN A 146 -8.68 12.58 -3.33
C GLN A 146 -9.50 13.72 -3.92
N ASN A 147 -8.96 14.94 -3.93
CA ASN A 147 -9.59 16.11 -4.55
C ASN A 147 -9.85 15.95 -6.05
N THR A 148 -9.15 15.06 -6.76
CA THR A 148 -9.44 14.78 -8.17
C THR A 148 -10.86 14.24 -8.36
N LEU A 149 -11.35 13.37 -7.46
CA LEU A 149 -12.71 12.85 -7.52
C LEU A 149 -13.74 13.95 -7.26
N ILE A 150 -13.49 14.79 -6.27
CA ILE A 150 -14.37 15.92 -5.93
C ILE A 150 -14.37 16.96 -7.05
N PHE A 151 -13.19 17.30 -7.59
CA PHE A 151 -13.04 18.21 -8.70
C PHE A 151 -13.87 17.76 -9.91
N ARG A 152 -13.78 16.49 -10.27
CA ARG A 152 -14.49 15.95 -11.44
C ARG A 152 -15.99 15.78 -11.19
N PHE A 153 -16.37 15.09 -10.12
CA PHE A 153 -17.73 14.57 -9.97
C PHE A 153 -18.65 15.43 -9.07
N ALA A 154 -18.08 16.34 -8.28
CA ALA A 154 -18.88 17.30 -7.51
C ALA A 154 -19.05 18.67 -8.19
N ASN A 155 -18.38 18.89 -9.35
CA ASN A 155 -18.45 20.14 -10.08
C ASN A 155 -19.04 19.95 -11.48
N SER A 156 -20.30 20.33 -11.64
CA SER A 156 -21.03 20.22 -12.91
C SER A 156 -20.41 21.02 -14.09
N ILE A 157 -19.51 21.93 -13.81
CA ILE A 157 -18.83 22.75 -14.86
C ILE A 157 -17.77 21.93 -15.59
N PHE A 158 -17.00 21.10 -14.87
CA PHE A 158 -15.83 20.43 -15.42
C PHE A 158 -16.15 19.08 -16.05
N GLU A 159 -17.00 18.27 -15.44
CA GLU A 159 -17.27 16.91 -15.90
C GLU A 159 -17.79 16.81 -17.35
N PRO A 160 -18.67 17.71 -17.84
CA PRO A 160 -19.11 17.70 -19.24
C PRO A 160 -17.98 17.94 -20.25
N LEU A 161 -16.91 18.63 -19.84
CA LEU A 161 -15.74 18.91 -20.67
C LEU A 161 -14.65 17.86 -20.52
N TRP A 162 -14.78 16.93 -19.57
CA TRP A 162 -13.76 15.94 -19.24
C TRP A 162 -13.88 14.69 -20.13
N ASN A 163 -13.68 14.88 -21.44
CA ASN A 163 -13.81 13.85 -22.44
C ASN A 163 -12.95 14.14 -23.67
N ARG A 164 -12.76 13.14 -24.53
CA ARG A 164 -11.89 13.19 -25.71
C ARG A 164 -12.25 14.23 -26.77
N HIS A 165 -13.39 14.90 -26.68
CA HIS A 165 -13.72 16.02 -27.57
C HIS A 165 -13.08 17.33 -27.13
N HIS A 166 -12.74 17.43 -25.85
CA HIS A 166 -12.19 18.64 -25.24
C HIS A 166 -10.78 18.45 -24.67
N ILE A 167 -10.39 17.23 -24.31
CA ILE A 167 -9.09 16.89 -23.72
C ILE A 167 -8.24 16.16 -24.78
N GLU A 168 -7.14 16.76 -25.17
CA GLU A 168 -6.20 16.18 -26.12
C GLU A 168 -5.30 15.14 -25.44
N TYR A 169 -4.73 15.48 -24.28
CA TYR A 169 -3.92 14.58 -23.48
C TYR A 169 -3.94 14.97 -22.00
N VAL A 170 -3.54 14.04 -21.15
CA VAL A 170 -3.33 14.27 -19.71
C VAL A 170 -1.90 13.90 -19.35
N GLY A 171 -1.18 14.84 -18.72
CA GLY A 171 0.14 14.61 -18.17
C GLY A 171 0.05 14.30 -16.66
N ILE A 172 0.56 13.13 -16.25
CA ILE A 172 0.69 12.75 -14.85
C ILE A 172 2.18 12.73 -14.52
N ILE A 173 2.61 13.60 -13.62
CA ILE A 173 4.02 13.73 -13.23
C ILE A 173 4.14 13.47 -11.75
N ALA A 174 5.02 12.54 -11.38
CA ALA A 174 5.47 12.33 -10.00
C ALA A 174 6.99 12.54 -9.96
N ALA A 175 7.43 13.53 -9.20
CA ALA A 175 8.84 13.84 -9.01
C ALA A 175 9.13 13.90 -7.51
N GLU A 176 10.24 13.27 -7.11
CA GLU A 176 10.71 13.26 -5.73
C GLU A 176 12.14 13.77 -5.68
N GLU A 177 12.44 14.64 -4.73
CA GLU A 177 13.79 15.20 -4.52
C GLU A 177 14.66 14.30 -3.64
N LEU A 178 14.04 13.36 -2.90
CA LEU A 178 14.74 12.49 -1.97
C LEU A 178 15.52 11.39 -2.69
N GLY A 179 16.77 11.18 -2.28
CA GLY A 179 17.56 10.03 -2.68
C GLY A 179 17.07 8.72 -2.04
N LEU A 180 17.80 7.62 -2.28
CA LEU A 180 17.39 6.28 -1.84
C LEU A 180 17.47 6.08 -0.33
N GLY A 181 18.42 6.74 0.34
CA GLY A 181 18.71 6.53 1.77
C GLY A 181 19.00 5.05 2.06
N SER A 182 18.28 4.47 3.01
CA SER A 182 18.43 3.04 3.39
C SER A 182 17.73 2.05 2.44
N ARG A 183 17.05 2.52 1.38
CA ARG A 183 16.22 1.69 0.49
C ARG A 183 16.91 1.23 -0.78
N ALA A 184 18.25 1.38 -0.89
CA ALA A 184 18.98 1.03 -2.11
C ALA A 184 18.71 -0.40 -2.59
N GLY A 185 18.80 -1.41 -1.72
CA GLY A 185 18.55 -2.81 -2.07
C GLY A 185 17.13 -3.05 -2.60
N TYR A 186 16.12 -2.43 -1.99
CA TYR A 186 14.73 -2.49 -2.49
C TYR A 186 14.62 -1.87 -3.89
N TYR A 187 15.23 -0.69 -4.07
CA TYR A 187 15.09 0.04 -5.32
C TYR A 187 15.85 -0.61 -6.49
N GLU A 188 16.98 -1.25 -6.21
CA GLU A 188 17.70 -2.05 -7.20
C GLU A 188 16.83 -3.18 -7.79
N ASP A 189 15.99 -3.80 -6.96
CA ASP A 189 15.04 -4.83 -7.39
C ASP A 189 13.80 -4.28 -8.07
N ALA A 190 13.25 -3.16 -7.58
CA ALA A 190 11.98 -2.61 -8.05
C ALA A 190 12.16 -1.71 -9.29
N GLY A 191 13.08 -0.76 -9.23
CA GLY A 191 13.22 0.32 -10.18
C GLY A 191 11.97 1.21 -10.28
N VAL A 192 12.04 2.28 -11.06
CA VAL A 192 10.95 3.26 -11.17
C VAL A 192 9.63 2.66 -11.64
N LEU A 193 9.67 1.62 -12.47
CA LEU A 193 8.44 1.04 -13.03
C LEU A 193 7.60 0.34 -11.96
N ARG A 194 8.21 -0.49 -11.12
CA ARG A 194 7.48 -1.18 -10.05
C ARG A 194 7.24 -0.27 -8.84
N ASP A 195 8.17 0.67 -8.57
CA ASP A 195 8.02 1.56 -7.42
C ASP A 195 6.97 2.65 -7.64
N MET A 196 6.80 3.15 -8.88
CA MET A 196 5.93 4.29 -9.17
C MET A 196 4.83 4.01 -10.19
N PHE A 197 5.13 3.40 -11.33
CA PHE A 197 4.17 3.27 -12.43
C PHE A 197 3.11 2.22 -12.13
N GLN A 198 3.51 1.02 -11.73
CA GLN A 198 2.64 -0.14 -11.54
C GLN A 198 1.61 0.04 -10.40
N ASN A 199 1.76 1.07 -9.59
CA ASN A 199 0.90 1.43 -8.48
C ASN A 199 0.41 2.87 -8.58
N HIS A 200 1.16 3.83 -8.07
CA HIS A 200 0.75 5.22 -7.89
C HIS A 200 0.28 5.88 -9.19
N LEU A 201 1.07 5.79 -10.27
CA LEU A 201 0.71 6.45 -11.53
C LEU A 201 -0.50 5.78 -12.21
N MET A 202 -0.62 4.45 -12.12
CA MET A 202 -1.82 3.75 -12.62
C MET A 202 -3.05 4.10 -11.78
N GLN A 203 -2.94 4.31 -10.48
CA GLN A 203 -4.04 4.80 -9.65
C GLN A 203 -4.48 6.20 -10.08
N LEU A 204 -3.53 7.12 -10.30
CA LEU A 204 -3.82 8.48 -10.78
C LEU A 204 -4.46 8.45 -12.18
N LEU A 205 -3.96 7.61 -13.09
CA LEU A 205 -4.55 7.42 -14.41
C LEU A 205 -6.02 6.96 -14.28
N THR A 206 -6.29 5.97 -13.43
CA THR A 206 -7.66 5.49 -13.27
C THR A 206 -8.59 6.56 -12.73
N LEU A 207 -8.18 7.33 -11.72
CA LEU A 207 -8.98 8.43 -11.17
C LEU A 207 -9.22 9.54 -12.20
N THR A 208 -8.26 9.77 -13.09
CA THR A 208 -8.36 10.79 -14.14
C THR A 208 -9.29 10.36 -15.27
N ALA A 209 -9.25 9.08 -15.68
CA ALA A 209 -9.92 8.60 -16.89
C ALA A 209 -11.19 7.77 -16.62
N MET A 210 -11.58 7.54 -15.34
CA MET A 210 -12.79 6.78 -15.02
C MET A 210 -14.08 7.55 -15.34
N GLU A 211 -15.18 6.81 -15.56
CA GLU A 211 -16.51 7.37 -15.61
C GLU A 211 -17.01 7.71 -14.19
N GLY A 212 -18.04 8.57 -14.11
CA GLY A 212 -18.71 8.84 -12.83
C GLY A 212 -19.33 7.57 -12.27
N PRO A 213 -18.98 7.15 -11.03
CA PRO A 213 -19.58 5.97 -10.45
C PRO A 213 -21.07 6.21 -10.14
N ALA A 214 -21.89 5.18 -10.33
CA ALA A 214 -23.34 5.27 -10.07
C ALA A 214 -23.66 5.58 -8.59
N ARG A 215 -22.76 5.19 -7.68
CA ARG A 215 -22.79 5.52 -6.27
C ARG A 215 -21.38 5.79 -5.78
N PHE A 216 -21.23 6.65 -4.79
CA PHE A 216 -19.93 7.01 -4.23
C PHE A 216 -19.55 6.02 -3.10
N ASP A 217 -19.53 4.74 -3.43
CA ASP A 217 -19.04 3.66 -2.57
C ASP A 217 -17.77 3.00 -3.14
N ALA A 218 -17.07 2.25 -2.31
CA ALA A 218 -15.79 1.67 -2.65
C ALA A 218 -15.86 0.73 -3.87
N ASP A 219 -16.92 -0.06 -3.98
CA ASP A 219 -17.05 -1.07 -5.04
C ASP A 219 -17.39 -0.42 -6.37
N ALA A 220 -18.29 0.57 -6.38
CA ALA A 220 -18.60 1.32 -7.59
C ALA A 220 -17.39 2.09 -8.11
N VAL A 221 -16.61 2.74 -7.23
CA VAL A 221 -15.35 3.41 -7.62
C VAL A 221 -14.34 2.41 -8.17
N ARG A 222 -14.14 1.26 -7.51
CA ARG A 222 -13.23 0.20 -8.01
C ARG A 222 -13.66 -0.33 -9.37
N ALA A 223 -14.96 -0.54 -9.58
CA ALA A 223 -15.50 -1.02 -10.85
C ALA A 223 -15.16 -0.05 -12.01
N GLU A 224 -15.34 1.25 -11.81
CA GLU A 224 -14.98 2.24 -12.82
C GLU A 224 -13.47 2.30 -13.08
N LYS A 225 -12.63 2.21 -12.04
CA LYS A 225 -11.16 2.14 -12.18
C LYS A 225 -10.72 0.93 -13.00
N VAL A 226 -11.32 -0.25 -12.75
CA VAL A 226 -11.02 -1.47 -13.53
C VAL A 226 -11.39 -1.30 -15.00
N LYS A 227 -12.48 -0.62 -15.33
CA LYS A 227 -12.85 -0.33 -16.74
C LYS A 227 -11.75 0.47 -17.44
N VAL A 228 -11.19 1.50 -16.78
CA VAL A 228 -10.06 2.26 -17.34
C VAL A 228 -8.88 1.36 -17.66
N LEU A 229 -8.45 0.53 -16.68
CA LEU A 229 -7.31 -0.36 -16.87
C LEU A 229 -7.51 -1.33 -18.05
N ARG A 230 -8.74 -1.80 -18.27
CA ARG A 230 -9.09 -2.65 -19.42
C ARG A 230 -9.07 -1.90 -20.76
N CYS A 231 -9.19 -0.58 -20.74
CA CYS A 231 -9.12 0.28 -21.91
C CYS A 231 -7.70 0.77 -22.20
N VAL A 232 -6.73 0.56 -21.31
CA VAL A 232 -5.33 0.88 -21.57
C VAL A 232 -4.79 -0.07 -22.64
N ARG A 233 -4.34 0.48 -23.77
CA ARG A 233 -3.77 -0.30 -24.87
C ARG A 233 -2.41 -0.85 -24.46
N PRO A 234 -2.22 -2.19 -24.47
CA PRO A 234 -0.90 -2.79 -24.24
C PRO A 234 0.10 -2.33 -25.32
N LEU A 235 1.31 -2.00 -24.90
CA LEU A 235 2.40 -1.71 -25.84
C LEU A 235 2.99 -3.00 -26.39
N ALA A 236 3.04 -3.13 -27.71
CA ALA A 236 3.79 -4.19 -28.36
C ALA A 236 5.30 -3.99 -28.20
N ARG A 237 6.09 -5.05 -28.32
CA ARG A 237 7.56 -4.97 -28.10
C ARG A 237 8.26 -3.96 -28.98
N ASP A 238 7.86 -3.86 -30.23
CA ASP A 238 8.38 -2.94 -31.22
C ASP A 238 7.94 -1.49 -30.98
N GLU A 239 6.87 -1.28 -30.25
CA GLU A 239 6.35 0.05 -29.89
C GLU A 239 7.02 0.64 -28.64
N VAL A 240 7.63 -0.21 -27.79
CA VAL A 240 8.21 0.23 -26.51
C VAL A 240 9.18 1.38 -26.69
N ALA A 241 10.11 1.29 -27.65
CA ALA A 241 11.11 2.34 -27.88
C ALA A 241 10.49 3.67 -28.34
N ARG A 242 9.30 3.63 -28.98
CA ARG A 242 8.58 4.82 -29.46
C ARG A 242 7.82 5.52 -28.33
N TRP A 243 7.21 4.74 -27.43
CA TRP A 243 6.26 5.26 -26.43
C TRP A 243 6.81 5.29 -25.02
N THR A 244 8.08 4.89 -24.84
CA THR A 244 8.70 4.89 -23.51
C THR A 244 10.07 5.51 -23.54
N LEU A 245 10.42 6.13 -22.43
CA LEU A 245 11.78 6.59 -22.13
C LEU A 245 12.15 6.18 -20.72
N ARG A 246 13.40 5.76 -20.52
CA ARG A 246 13.94 5.48 -19.19
C ARG A 246 15.32 6.09 -19.05
N GLY A 247 15.66 6.46 -17.86
CA GLY A 247 16.95 7.06 -17.54
C GLY A 247 17.34 6.78 -16.10
N GLN A 248 18.50 7.25 -15.74
CA GLN A 248 19.06 7.17 -14.40
C GLN A 248 19.66 8.53 -14.04
N TYR A 249 19.41 9.07 -12.85
CA TYR A 249 20.03 10.32 -12.45
C TYR A 249 21.53 10.13 -12.23
N ARG A 250 22.32 11.20 -12.45
CA ARG A 250 23.77 11.12 -12.57
C ARG A 250 24.47 10.50 -11.36
N SER A 251 24.04 10.87 -10.15
CA SER A 251 24.63 10.42 -8.90
C SER A 251 24.04 9.11 -8.36
N TYR A 252 23.20 8.41 -9.11
CA TYR A 252 22.55 7.19 -8.63
C TYR A 252 23.54 6.11 -8.19
N ARG A 253 24.61 5.92 -8.98
CA ARG A 253 25.64 4.92 -8.70
C ARG A 253 26.61 5.31 -7.58
N ASP A 254 26.50 6.54 -7.10
CA ASP A 254 27.25 7.06 -5.96
C ASP A 254 26.47 6.92 -4.65
N GLU A 255 25.17 6.54 -4.73
CA GLU A 255 24.32 6.32 -3.56
C GLU A 255 24.82 5.10 -2.75
N PRO A 256 24.80 5.18 -1.41
CA PRO A 256 25.19 4.06 -0.55
C PRO A 256 24.35 2.82 -0.81
N GLY A 257 24.99 1.69 -1.05
CA GLY A 257 24.34 0.39 -1.29
C GLY A 257 23.89 0.14 -2.72
N VAL A 258 24.18 1.04 -3.67
CA VAL A 258 23.96 0.85 -5.10
C VAL A 258 25.22 0.29 -5.76
N ASP A 259 25.04 -0.68 -6.65
CA ASP A 259 26.14 -1.21 -7.45
C ASP A 259 26.61 -0.17 -8.48
N ARG A 260 27.92 0.01 -8.62
CA ARG A 260 28.50 0.97 -9.57
C ARG A 260 28.19 0.65 -11.04
N GLY A 261 27.86 -0.59 -11.35
CA GLY A 261 27.42 -1.06 -12.66
C GLY A 261 25.91 -1.05 -12.85
N SER A 262 25.13 -0.60 -11.87
CA SER A 262 23.67 -0.64 -11.90
C SER A 262 23.08 0.00 -13.17
N GLN A 263 22.11 -0.69 -13.76
CA GLN A 263 21.29 -0.23 -14.88
C GLN A 263 19.85 0.06 -14.47
N THR A 264 19.56 0.10 -13.17
CA THR A 264 18.23 0.34 -12.64
C THR A 264 17.74 1.73 -13.00
N ALA A 265 16.59 1.81 -13.64
CA ALA A 265 16.01 3.08 -14.07
C ALA A 265 15.43 3.85 -12.86
N THR A 266 15.81 5.11 -12.73
CA THR A 266 15.28 6.06 -11.73
C THR A 266 14.35 7.11 -12.34
N PHE A 267 14.32 7.18 -13.65
CA PHE A 267 13.40 7.99 -14.43
C PHE A 267 12.68 7.10 -15.44
N GLY A 268 11.40 7.35 -15.63
CA GLY A 268 10.59 6.74 -16.66
C GLY A 268 9.58 7.72 -17.21
N ALA A 269 9.31 7.64 -18.50
CA ALA A 269 8.17 8.28 -19.13
C ALA A 269 7.49 7.25 -20.03
N VAL A 270 6.16 7.22 -20.01
CA VAL A 270 5.35 6.30 -20.81
C VAL A 270 4.18 7.05 -21.38
N THR A 271 3.95 6.93 -22.68
CA THR A 271 2.71 7.39 -23.31
C THR A 271 1.77 6.20 -23.44
N TRP A 272 0.62 6.27 -22.76
CA TRP A 272 -0.45 5.30 -22.89
C TRP A 272 -1.60 5.83 -23.75
N HIS A 273 -2.18 4.95 -24.52
CA HIS A 273 -3.44 5.18 -25.21
C HIS A 273 -4.55 4.49 -24.43
N VAL A 274 -5.61 5.22 -24.12
CA VAL A 274 -6.76 4.71 -23.37
C VAL A 274 -7.98 4.74 -24.30
N ASP A 275 -8.45 3.56 -24.68
CA ASP A 275 -9.54 3.40 -25.64
C ASP A 275 -10.90 3.48 -24.92
N ASN A 276 -11.24 4.64 -24.38
CA ASN A 276 -12.53 4.94 -23.77
C ASN A 276 -13.09 6.29 -24.25
N TRP A 277 -14.14 6.78 -23.61
CA TRP A 277 -14.77 8.06 -23.97
C TRP A 277 -13.99 9.28 -23.48
N ARG A 278 -13.15 9.12 -22.46
CA ARG A 278 -12.42 10.22 -21.77
C ARG A 278 -11.19 10.70 -22.49
#